data_0d900fe0226f1681a0b06b5adc08bee2
#
_entry.id   0d900fe0226f1681a0b06b5adc08bee2
#
_cell.length_a   1.000
_cell.length_b   1.000
_cell.length_c   1.000
_cell.angle_alpha   90.00
_cell.angle_beta   90.00
_cell.angle_gamma   90.00
#
_symmetry.space_group_name_H-M   'P 1'
#
loop_
_entity.id
_entity.type
_entity.pdbx_description
1 polymer ?
#
loop_
_entity_poly.entity_id
_entity_poly.type
_entity_poly.pdbx_seq_one_letter_code
_entity_poly.pdbx_strand_id
1 'polypeptide(L)'
;MEPLQPHQSRWYRRTDPQGRALLALLLPLAGVYLCQLVTLQEPAAAWAWMGSHAGAAGYTYLVLLLAQLLVTTLTDSLLCGQLLTLLPCLLLSVASHLKQAVNGVPLLVSDLAMAGQAGQVAGFLRPGMELGEGTWGGIALAALLFLAAFVWSRPARPLDGRRRLGVLGLLAALLAWVLLSPASAVLLAGEEGESQSMRNDRLGLLAGLYSAARESAMAEPDSYSEDGMNRILLQLRAEAEQSAEPAVKPNVVLVVSESFFDPTRLPGVSFSADPVPNFHILAEAFP
;
A
#
# COMPACT_ATOMS: atom_id res chain seq x y z
N MET A 1 -29.35 48.76 -37.99
CA MET A 1 -28.12 47.93 -37.66
C MET A 1 -28.31 47.37 -36.27
N GLU A 2 -28.82 46.13 -36.17
CA GLU A 2 -28.90 45.41 -34.92
C GLU A 2 -27.48 44.94 -34.51
N PRO A 3 -27.08 45.10 -33.24
CA PRO A 3 -25.81 44.60 -32.80
C PRO A 3 -25.87 43.07 -32.75
N LEU A 4 -25.01 42.43 -33.51
CA LEU A 4 -24.78 40.98 -33.48
C LEU A 4 -24.49 40.55 -32.03
N GLN A 5 -25.41 39.78 -31.47
CA GLN A 5 -25.18 39.14 -30.19
C GLN A 5 -23.96 38.19 -30.30
N PRO A 6 -22.99 38.25 -29.37
CA PRO A 6 -21.88 37.35 -29.39
C PRO A 6 -22.41 35.93 -29.21
N HIS A 7 -22.12 35.04 -30.16
CA HIS A 7 -22.30 33.60 -30.08
C HIS A 7 -21.56 33.12 -28.82
N GLN A 8 -22.27 33.09 -27.69
CA GLN A 8 -21.82 32.37 -26.52
C GLN A 8 -21.70 30.91 -26.93
N SER A 9 -20.48 30.46 -27.03
CA SER A 9 -20.14 29.10 -27.37
C SER A 9 -20.88 28.14 -26.43
N ARG A 10 -21.78 27.34 -26.96
CA ARG A 10 -22.66 26.35 -26.34
C ARG A 10 -21.90 25.22 -25.61
N TRP A 11 -20.58 25.28 -25.52
CA TRP A 11 -19.71 24.29 -24.89
C TRP A 11 -19.57 24.46 -23.39
N TYR A 12 -20.04 25.57 -22.81
CA TYR A 12 -20.10 25.79 -21.37
C TYR A 12 -21.45 25.32 -20.82
N ARG A 13 -21.72 24.01 -20.87
CA ARG A 13 -22.78 23.47 -20.02
C ARG A 13 -22.36 23.77 -18.58
N ARG A 14 -23.16 24.62 -17.88
CA ARG A 14 -23.13 24.71 -16.40
C ARG A 14 -23.16 23.28 -15.89
N THR A 15 -22.05 22.80 -15.36
CA THR A 15 -22.01 21.48 -14.77
C THR A 15 -23.03 21.47 -13.65
N ASP A 16 -24.01 20.58 -13.76
CA ASP A 16 -25.04 20.38 -12.76
C ASP A 16 -24.36 20.07 -11.41
N PRO A 17 -24.58 20.89 -10.35
CA PRO A 17 -23.93 20.69 -9.07
C PRO A 17 -24.28 19.32 -8.45
N GLN A 18 -25.48 18.78 -8.75
CA GLN A 18 -25.90 17.46 -8.30
C GLN A 18 -25.11 16.35 -9.01
N GLY A 19 -24.97 16.43 -10.32
CA GLY A 19 -24.17 15.49 -11.10
C GLY A 19 -22.70 15.49 -10.67
N ARG A 20 -22.13 16.66 -10.36
CA ARG A 20 -20.77 16.76 -9.82
C ARG A 20 -20.65 16.13 -8.44
N ALA A 21 -21.59 16.38 -7.53
CA ALA A 21 -21.58 15.78 -6.21
C ALA A 21 -21.72 14.27 -6.29
N LEU A 22 -22.63 13.77 -7.12
CA LEU A 22 -22.79 12.33 -7.36
C LEU A 22 -21.49 11.71 -7.91
N LEU A 23 -20.87 12.35 -8.91
CA LEU A 23 -19.62 11.86 -9.47
C LEU A 23 -18.49 11.87 -8.43
N ALA A 24 -18.40 12.91 -7.59
CA ALA A 24 -17.42 12.96 -6.50
C ALA A 24 -17.57 11.81 -5.49
N LEU A 25 -18.80 11.29 -5.30
CA LEU A 25 -19.06 10.11 -4.47
C LEU A 25 -18.75 8.80 -5.19
N LEU A 26 -19.04 8.71 -6.49
CA LEU A 26 -18.87 7.47 -7.25
C LEU A 26 -17.42 7.19 -7.64
N LEU A 27 -16.62 8.24 -7.90
CA LEU A 27 -15.23 8.09 -8.33
C LEU A 27 -14.35 7.31 -7.34
N PRO A 28 -14.39 7.56 -6.01
CA PRO A 28 -13.63 6.77 -5.05
C PRO A 28 -14.11 5.32 -4.97
N LEU A 29 -15.41 5.06 -5.11
CA LEU A 29 -15.95 3.70 -5.13
C LEU A 29 -15.42 2.92 -6.33
N ALA A 30 -15.43 3.53 -7.51
CA ALA A 30 -14.81 2.97 -8.70
C ALA A 30 -13.29 2.79 -8.53
N GLY A 31 -12.63 3.65 -7.75
CA GLY A 31 -11.23 3.53 -7.37
C GLY A 31 -10.93 2.29 -6.54
N VAL A 32 -11.77 1.98 -5.53
CA VAL A 32 -11.66 0.73 -4.76
C VAL A 32 -11.79 -0.48 -5.67
N TYR A 33 -12.81 -0.50 -6.52
CA TYR A 33 -13.00 -1.57 -7.49
C TYR A 33 -11.79 -1.74 -8.43
N LEU A 34 -11.25 -0.63 -8.95
CA LEU A 34 -10.09 -0.62 -9.84
C LEU A 34 -8.86 -1.23 -9.17
N CYS A 35 -8.58 -0.89 -7.92
CA CYS A 35 -7.47 -1.47 -7.17
C CYS A 35 -7.61 -2.99 -7.06
N GLN A 36 -8.83 -3.48 -6.76
CA GLN A 36 -9.09 -4.91 -6.66
C GLN A 36 -9.04 -5.60 -8.04
N LEU A 37 -9.53 -4.95 -9.09
CA LEU A 37 -9.45 -5.47 -10.46
C LEU A 37 -8.00 -5.70 -10.89
N VAL A 38 -7.11 -4.74 -10.60
CA VAL A 38 -5.67 -4.86 -10.91
C VAL A 38 -5.00 -5.93 -10.04
N THR A 39 -5.41 -6.08 -8.78
CA THR A 39 -4.82 -7.07 -7.87
C THR A 39 -5.28 -8.49 -8.20
N LEU A 40 -6.58 -8.69 -8.38
CA LEU A 40 -7.19 -10.02 -8.60
C LEU A 40 -7.23 -10.44 -10.06
N GLN A 41 -7.00 -9.53 -11.00
CA GLN A 41 -7.00 -9.73 -12.44
C GLN A 41 -8.33 -10.23 -13.03
N GLU A 42 -9.38 -10.34 -12.22
CA GLU A 42 -10.70 -10.84 -12.62
C GLU A 42 -11.82 -9.90 -12.16
N PRO A 43 -12.66 -9.38 -13.09
CA PRO A 43 -13.73 -8.45 -12.74
C PRO A 43 -14.77 -9.01 -11.76
N ALA A 44 -15.14 -10.29 -11.91
CA ALA A 44 -16.12 -10.93 -11.04
C ALA A 44 -15.55 -11.12 -9.61
N ALA A 45 -14.27 -11.50 -9.50
CA ALA A 45 -13.58 -11.64 -8.22
C ALA A 45 -13.45 -10.28 -7.50
N ALA A 46 -13.16 -9.19 -8.23
CA ALA A 46 -13.10 -7.84 -7.67
C ALA A 46 -14.46 -7.42 -7.06
N TRP A 47 -15.57 -7.68 -7.73
CA TRP A 47 -16.91 -7.43 -7.21
C TRP A 47 -17.25 -8.32 -6.01
N ALA A 48 -16.95 -9.61 -6.09
CA ALA A 48 -17.17 -10.56 -5.01
C ALA A 48 -16.39 -10.17 -3.76
N TRP A 49 -15.13 -9.73 -3.93
CA TRP A 49 -14.30 -9.25 -2.82
C TRP A 49 -14.93 -8.03 -2.13
N MET A 50 -15.40 -7.03 -2.88
CA MET A 50 -16.06 -5.86 -2.30
C MET A 50 -17.30 -6.22 -1.48
N GLY A 51 -18.04 -7.24 -1.90
CA GLY A 51 -19.21 -7.73 -1.18
C GLY A 51 -18.85 -8.52 0.07
N SER A 52 -17.90 -9.43 -0.01
CA SER A 52 -17.47 -10.29 1.10
C SER A 52 -16.64 -9.54 2.15
N HIS A 53 -15.92 -8.48 1.76
CA HIS A 53 -15.08 -7.66 2.63
C HIS A 53 -15.59 -6.21 2.73
N ALA A 54 -16.91 -6.05 2.89
CA ALA A 54 -17.56 -4.74 2.87
C ALA A 54 -16.97 -3.74 3.90
N GLY A 55 -16.50 -4.21 5.06
CA GLY A 55 -15.83 -3.38 6.06
C GLY A 55 -14.54 -2.77 5.54
N ALA A 56 -13.65 -3.58 4.96
CA ALA A 56 -12.38 -3.14 4.39
C ALA A 56 -12.58 -2.27 3.13
N ALA A 57 -13.52 -2.66 2.26
CA ALA A 57 -13.91 -1.88 1.09
C ALA A 57 -14.48 -0.52 1.48
N GLY A 58 -15.36 -0.47 2.49
CA GLY A 58 -15.94 0.75 3.03
C GLY A 58 -14.91 1.66 3.68
N TYR A 59 -13.96 1.10 4.43
CA TYR A 59 -12.83 1.85 4.98
C TYR A 59 -11.99 2.51 3.88
N THR A 60 -11.55 1.72 2.90
CA THR A 60 -10.76 2.22 1.78
C THR A 60 -11.52 3.28 0.99
N TYR A 61 -12.82 3.07 0.74
CA TYR A 61 -13.69 4.05 0.11
C TYR A 61 -13.74 5.37 0.88
N LEU A 62 -13.93 5.33 2.20
CA LEU A 62 -13.99 6.55 3.03
C LEU A 62 -12.67 7.31 3.00
N VAL A 63 -11.55 6.62 3.08
CA VAL A 63 -10.21 7.25 2.98
C VAL A 63 -10.05 7.94 1.64
N LEU A 64 -10.34 7.24 0.53
CA LEU A 64 -10.24 7.80 -0.81
C LEU A 64 -11.21 8.96 -1.03
N LEU A 65 -12.45 8.85 -0.54
CA LEU A 65 -13.46 9.91 -0.64
C LEU A 65 -13.01 11.17 0.09
N LEU A 66 -12.58 11.04 1.34
CA LEU A 66 -12.16 12.20 2.14
C LEU A 66 -10.89 12.84 1.58
N ALA A 67 -9.92 12.05 1.14
CA ALA A 67 -8.71 12.55 0.49
C ALA A 67 -9.06 13.27 -0.84
N GLN A 68 -9.91 12.68 -1.67
CA GLN A 68 -10.36 13.30 -2.92
C GLN A 68 -11.11 14.61 -2.67
N LEU A 69 -12.04 14.65 -1.71
CA LEU A 69 -12.79 15.86 -1.36
C LEU A 69 -11.86 16.95 -0.79
N LEU A 70 -10.87 16.56 0.01
CA LEU A 70 -9.86 17.48 0.55
C LEU A 70 -9.09 18.15 -0.59
N VAL A 71 -8.51 17.35 -1.50
CA VAL A 71 -7.75 17.87 -2.65
C VAL A 71 -8.66 18.67 -3.59
N THR A 72 -9.88 18.19 -3.87
CA THR A 72 -10.85 18.90 -4.69
C THR A 72 -11.21 20.27 -4.09
N THR A 73 -11.40 20.33 -2.77
CA THR A 73 -11.68 21.59 -2.06
C THR A 73 -10.46 22.51 -2.06
N LEU A 74 -9.26 21.95 -1.94
CA LEU A 74 -8.01 22.72 -1.98
C LEU A 74 -7.71 23.32 -3.36
N THR A 75 -8.02 22.59 -4.43
CA THR A 75 -7.67 22.97 -5.82
C THR A 75 -8.85 23.52 -6.63
N ASP A 76 -10.08 23.46 -6.10
CA ASP A 76 -11.34 23.70 -6.81
C ASP A 76 -11.53 22.83 -8.07
N SER A 77 -10.78 21.73 -8.17
CA SER A 77 -10.76 20.84 -9.34
C SER A 77 -11.02 19.39 -8.94
N LEU A 78 -12.11 18.81 -9.46
CA LEU A 78 -12.40 17.38 -9.28
C LEU A 78 -11.33 16.51 -9.96
N LEU A 79 -10.80 16.97 -11.09
CA LEU A 79 -9.71 16.27 -11.79
C LEU A 79 -8.45 16.20 -10.94
N CYS A 80 -8.04 17.30 -10.30
CA CYS A 80 -6.89 17.29 -9.39
C CYS A 80 -7.13 16.35 -8.20
N GLY A 81 -8.33 16.39 -7.61
CA GLY A 81 -8.75 15.46 -6.58
C GLY A 81 -8.58 14.00 -7.01
N GLN A 82 -9.10 13.67 -8.18
CA GLN A 82 -9.04 12.33 -8.75
C GLN A 82 -7.60 11.91 -9.12
N LEU A 83 -6.81 12.79 -9.74
CA LEU A 83 -5.42 12.49 -10.11
C LEU A 83 -4.56 12.20 -8.89
N LEU A 84 -4.66 13.03 -7.84
CA LEU A 84 -3.83 12.88 -6.65
C LEU A 84 -4.27 11.74 -5.72
N THR A 85 -5.48 11.20 -5.89
CA THR A 85 -5.94 10.05 -5.10
C THR A 85 -5.89 8.75 -5.89
N LEU A 86 -6.46 8.70 -7.08
CA LEU A 86 -6.56 7.45 -7.85
C LEU A 86 -5.24 7.04 -8.52
N LEU A 87 -4.45 8.00 -9.04
CA LEU A 87 -3.23 7.66 -9.76
C LEU A 87 -2.19 6.97 -8.86
N PRO A 88 -1.88 7.44 -7.64
CA PRO A 88 -1.01 6.70 -6.72
C PRO A 88 -1.55 5.30 -6.41
N CYS A 89 -2.87 5.16 -6.18
CA CYS A 89 -3.49 3.87 -5.92
C CYS A 89 -3.33 2.90 -7.09
N LEU A 90 -3.55 3.37 -8.32
CA LEU A 90 -3.33 2.58 -9.53
C LEU A 90 -1.87 2.15 -9.67
N LEU A 91 -0.93 3.09 -9.48
CA LEU A 91 0.50 2.80 -9.55
C LEU A 91 0.93 1.76 -8.52
N LEU A 92 0.45 1.88 -7.27
CA LEU A 92 0.72 0.90 -6.21
C LEU A 92 0.12 -0.47 -6.55
N SER A 93 -1.11 -0.51 -7.10
CA SER A 93 -1.75 -1.77 -7.47
C SER A 93 -1.01 -2.47 -8.62
N VAL A 94 -0.60 -1.72 -9.64
CA VAL A 94 0.21 -2.26 -10.76
C VAL A 94 1.58 -2.73 -10.25
N ALA A 95 2.26 -1.93 -9.43
CA ALA A 95 3.56 -2.30 -8.86
C ALA A 95 3.45 -3.57 -8.00
N SER A 96 2.39 -3.69 -7.19
CA SER A 96 2.14 -4.89 -6.40
C SER A 96 1.88 -6.11 -7.25
N HIS A 97 1.06 -5.97 -8.30
CA HIS A 97 0.80 -7.06 -9.25
C HIS A 97 2.08 -7.54 -9.96
N LEU A 98 2.89 -6.60 -10.47
CA LEU A 98 4.16 -6.93 -11.11
C LEU A 98 5.14 -7.61 -10.16
N LYS A 99 5.28 -7.10 -8.92
CA LYS A 99 6.14 -7.71 -7.92
C LYS A 99 5.68 -9.12 -7.57
N GLN A 100 4.37 -9.31 -7.39
CA GLN A 100 3.80 -10.64 -7.09
C GLN A 100 4.03 -11.62 -8.23
N ALA A 101 3.94 -11.18 -9.49
CA ALA A 101 4.23 -12.02 -10.64
C ALA A 101 5.70 -12.46 -10.74
N VAL A 102 6.64 -11.63 -10.26
CA VAL A 102 8.08 -11.93 -10.29
C VAL A 102 8.55 -12.68 -9.04
N ASN A 103 8.14 -12.21 -7.86
CA ASN A 103 8.69 -12.63 -6.57
C ASN A 103 7.72 -13.50 -5.76
N GLY A 104 6.48 -13.70 -6.22
CA GLY A 104 5.46 -14.46 -5.51
C GLY A 104 4.87 -13.74 -4.28
N VAL A 105 5.34 -12.52 -3.96
CA VAL A 105 4.87 -11.74 -2.81
C VAL A 105 4.42 -10.34 -3.26
N PRO A 106 3.34 -9.80 -2.67
CA PRO A 106 2.84 -8.47 -3.03
C PRO A 106 3.80 -7.36 -2.57
N LEU A 107 3.45 -6.11 -2.89
CA LEU A 107 4.20 -4.94 -2.44
C LEU A 107 4.21 -4.86 -0.90
N LEU A 108 5.39 -4.63 -0.34
CA LEU A 108 5.62 -4.45 1.10
C LEU A 108 5.85 -2.96 1.41
N VAL A 109 5.67 -2.59 2.68
CA VAL A 109 6.00 -1.23 3.15
C VAL A 109 7.48 -0.90 2.96
N SER A 110 8.37 -1.89 3.19
CA SER A 110 9.81 -1.76 2.96
C SER A 110 10.17 -1.42 1.51
N ASP A 111 9.39 -1.90 0.53
CA ASP A 111 9.63 -1.58 -0.87
C ASP A 111 9.41 -0.09 -1.17
N LEU A 112 8.46 0.53 -0.47
CA LEU A 112 8.20 1.97 -0.60
C LEU A 112 9.38 2.80 -0.12
N ALA A 113 10.07 2.35 0.95
CA ALA A 113 11.30 2.98 1.41
C ALA A 113 12.45 2.84 0.39
N MET A 114 12.43 1.78 -0.41
CA MET A 114 13.40 1.52 -1.47
C MET A 114 13.01 2.09 -2.84
N ALA A 115 11.91 2.84 -2.94
CA ALA A 115 11.40 3.38 -4.21
C ALA A 115 12.44 4.23 -4.99
N GLY A 116 13.41 4.85 -4.30
CA GLY A 116 14.54 5.54 -4.93
C GLY A 116 15.45 4.61 -5.78
N GLN A 117 15.37 3.30 -5.59
CA GLN A 117 16.11 2.28 -6.33
C GLN A 117 15.28 1.64 -7.45
N ALA A 118 14.08 2.16 -7.74
CA ALA A 118 13.14 1.61 -8.72
C ALA A 118 13.77 1.44 -10.12
N GLY A 119 14.75 2.29 -10.50
CA GLY A 119 15.50 2.13 -11.73
C GLY A 119 16.32 0.82 -11.81
N GLN A 120 16.77 0.30 -10.68
CA GLN A 120 17.48 -0.98 -10.61
C GLN A 120 16.47 -2.13 -10.75
N VAL A 121 15.28 -1.99 -10.15
CA VAL A 121 14.21 -2.99 -10.23
C VAL A 121 13.65 -3.08 -11.66
N ALA A 122 13.61 -1.98 -12.41
CA ALA A 122 13.19 -1.98 -13.81
C ALA A 122 14.04 -2.91 -14.70
N GLY A 123 15.31 -3.14 -14.35
CA GLY A 123 16.18 -4.10 -15.03
C GLY A 123 15.79 -5.57 -14.84
N PHE A 124 14.97 -5.89 -13.84
CA PHE A 124 14.43 -7.23 -13.60
C PHE A 124 13.09 -7.49 -14.31
N LEU A 125 12.46 -6.44 -14.86
CA LEU A 125 11.29 -6.60 -15.70
C LEU A 125 11.72 -7.28 -17.00
N ARG A 126 11.45 -8.57 -17.12
CA ARG A 126 11.83 -9.35 -18.30
C ARG A 126 11.01 -8.90 -19.52
N PRO A 127 11.62 -8.83 -20.72
CA PRO A 127 10.88 -8.74 -21.98
C PRO A 127 9.90 -9.94 -22.04
N GLY A 128 8.60 -9.68 -22.19
CA GLY A 128 7.57 -10.71 -22.20
C GLY A 128 6.74 -10.83 -20.91
N MET A 129 7.00 -9.98 -19.91
CA MET A 129 6.09 -9.83 -18.77
C MET A 129 4.83 -9.11 -19.25
N GLU A 130 3.79 -9.88 -19.51
CA GLU A 130 2.52 -9.33 -19.93
C GLU A 130 1.77 -8.78 -18.72
N LEU A 131 1.29 -7.54 -18.85
CA LEU A 131 0.29 -7.01 -17.93
C LEU A 131 -1.00 -7.80 -18.16
N GLY A 132 -1.51 -8.46 -17.13
CA GLY A 132 -2.74 -9.24 -17.21
C GLY A 132 -3.94 -8.41 -17.67
N GLU A 133 -4.99 -9.09 -18.16
CA GLU A 133 -6.20 -8.45 -18.68
C GLU A 133 -6.87 -7.50 -17.67
N GLY A 134 -6.86 -7.86 -16.37
CA GLY A 134 -7.34 -7.01 -15.29
C GLY A 134 -6.57 -5.71 -15.15
N THR A 135 -5.26 -5.71 -15.39
CA THR A 135 -4.44 -4.48 -15.37
C THR A 135 -4.81 -3.56 -16.53
N TRP A 136 -4.94 -4.11 -17.77
CA TRP A 136 -5.40 -3.31 -18.92
C TRP A 136 -6.81 -2.78 -18.73
N GLY A 137 -7.72 -3.60 -18.19
CA GLY A 137 -9.07 -3.18 -17.81
C GLY A 137 -9.05 -2.06 -16.76
N GLY A 138 -8.17 -2.17 -15.77
CA GLY A 138 -7.96 -1.15 -14.74
C GLY A 138 -7.45 0.17 -15.32
N ILE A 139 -6.47 0.14 -16.21
CA ILE A 139 -5.94 1.33 -16.89
C ILE A 139 -7.04 1.99 -17.75
N ALA A 140 -7.80 1.21 -18.50
CA ALA A 140 -8.91 1.72 -19.32
C ALA A 140 -10.00 2.37 -18.44
N LEU A 141 -10.38 1.72 -17.34
CA LEU A 141 -11.33 2.27 -16.38
C LEU A 141 -10.81 3.56 -15.75
N ALA A 142 -9.53 3.60 -15.33
CA ALA A 142 -8.91 4.81 -14.79
C ALA A 142 -8.95 5.96 -15.80
N ALA A 143 -8.66 5.71 -17.07
CA ALA A 143 -8.75 6.71 -18.14
C ALA A 143 -10.17 7.27 -18.28
N LEU A 144 -11.21 6.42 -18.23
CA LEU A 144 -12.61 6.84 -18.26
C LEU A 144 -12.97 7.67 -17.02
N LEU A 145 -12.50 7.29 -15.82
CA LEU A 145 -12.74 8.03 -14.59
C LEU A 145 -12.06 9.42 -14.63
N PHE A 146 -10.82 9.49 -15.16
CA PHE A 146 -10.15 10.77 -15.36
C PHE A 146 -10.85 11.66 -16.38
N LEU A 147 -11.34 11.09 -17.47
CA LEU A 147 -12.14 11.82 -18.47
C LEU A 147 -13.43 12.36 -17.85
N ALA A 148 -14.14 11.54 -17.07
CA ALA A 148 -15.33 11.96 -16.34
C ALA A 148 -15.00 13.10 -15.36
N ALA A 149 -13.93 12.95 -14.55
CA ALA A 149 -13.48 13.99 -13.64
C ALA A 149 -13.07 15.28 -14.38
N PHE A 150 -12.49 15.18 -15.56
CA PHE A 150 -12.11 16.33 -16.40
C PHE A 150 -13.35 17.10 -16.88
N VAL A 151 -14.38 16.40 -17.38
CA VAL A 151 -15.64 17.01 -17.86
C VAL A 151 -16.33 17.79 -16.74
N TRP A 152 -16.28 17.29 -15.50
CA TRP A 152 -16.87 17.93 -14.31
C TRP A 152 -15.84 18.63 -13.42
N SER A 153 -14.67 19.00 -13.94
CA SER A 153 -13.52 19.43 -13.13
C SER A 153 -13.74 20.72 -12.35
N ARG A 154 -14.53 21.65 -12.87
CA ARG A 154 -14.66 23.00 -12.28
C ARG A 154 -16.01 23.23 -11.61
N PRO A 155 -16.05 23.80 -10.39
CA PRO A 155 -17.30 24.23 -9.78
C PRO A 155 -17.86 25.44 -10.51
N ALA A 156 -19.19 25.54 -10.56
CA ALA A 156 -19.88 26.72 -11.09
C ALA A 156 -19.57 27.98 -10.25
N ARG A 157 -19.30 27.81 -8.96
CA ARG A 157 -18.90 28.87 -8.03
C ARG A 157 -17.90 28.31 -7.02
N PRO A 158 -16.70 28.88 -6.89
CA PRO A 158 -15.74 28.49 -5.85
C PRO A 158 -16.30 28.86 -4.46
N LEU A 159 -15.88 28.12 -3.43
CA LEU A 159 -16.21 28.42 -2.04
C LEU A 159 -15.52 29.72 -1.61
N ASP A 160 -16.26 30.54 -0.82
CA ASP A 160 -15.67 31.67 -0.12
C ASP A 160 -14.52 31.21 0.80
N GLY A 161 -13.47 32.04 0.96
CA GLY A 161 -12.23 31.65 1.64
C GLY A 161 -12.44 31.15 3.07
N ARG A 162 -13.33 31.77 3.87
CA ARG A 162 -13.65 31.32 5.22
C ARG A 162 -14.38 29.98 5.23
N ARG A 163 -15.35 29.80 4.35
CA ARG A 163 -16.09 28.53 4.21
C ARG A 163 -15.19 27.42 3.73
N ARG A 164 -14.30 27.72 2.78
CA ARG A 164 -13.30 26.79 2.26
C ARG A 164 -12.38 26.30 3.37
N LEU A 165 -11.84 27.19 4.20
CA LEU A 165 -10.99 26.82 5.33
C LEU A 165 -11.73 25.95 6.34
N GLY A 166 -13.00 26.28 6.65
CA GLY A 166 -13.83 25.45 7.52
C GLY A 166 -14.08 24.04 6.97
N VAL A 167 -14.38 23.92 5.67
CA VAL A 167 -14.57 22.62 4.99
C VAL A 167 -13.27 21.83 4.96
N LEU A 168 -12.13 22.45 4.65
CA LEU A 168 -10.81 21.80 4.68
C LEU A 168 -10.47 21.28 6.07
N GLY A 169 -10.69 22.09 7.12
CA GLY A 169 -10.47 21.66 8.50
C GLY A 169 -11.35 20.47 8.89
N LEU A 170 -12.63 20.51 8.52
CA LEU A 170 -13.55 19.39 8.79
C LEU A 170 -13.13 18.12 8.04
N LEU A 171 -12.81 18.21 6.74
CA LEU A 171 -12.40 17.05 5.95
C LEU A 171 -11.08 16.46 6.48
N ALA A 172 -10.12 17.31 6.84
CA ALA A 172 -8.85 16.87 7.43
C ALA A 172 -9.08 16.17 8.79
N ALA A 173 -9.94 16.72 9.64
CA ALA A 173 -10.30 16.11 10.92
C ALA A 173 -11.01 14.77 10.75
N LEU A 174 -11.94 14.66 9.79
CA LEU A 174 -12.63 13.40 9.49
C LEU A 174 -11.65 12.37 8.92
N LEU A 175 -10.76 12.76 8.02
CA LEU A 175 -9.74 11.85 7.47
C LEU A 175 -8.81 11.36 8.58
N ALA A 176 -8.32 12.25 9.43
CA ALA A 176 -7.51 11.89 10.58
C ALA A 176 -8.26 10.95 11.54
N TRP A 177 -9.54 11.20 11.79
CA TRP A 177 -10.38 10.33 12.61
C TRP A 177 -10.54 8.94 11.99
N VAL A 178 -10.83 8.84 10.68
CA VAL A 178 -10.93 7.54 9.98
C VAL A 178 -9.62 6.77 10.03
N LEU A 179 -8.47 7.45 9.90
CA LEU A 179 -7.16 6.80 9.93
C LEU A 179 -6.75 6.37 11.35
N LEU A 180 -7.06 7.16 12.38
CA LEU A 180 -6.50 7.00 13.72
C LEU A 180 -7.50 6.47 14.76
N SER A 181 -8.78 6.30 14.41
CA SER A 181 -9.82 5.87 15.36
C SER A 181 -9.57 4.47 15.91
N PRO A 182 -10.05 4.17 17.14
CA PRO A 182 -10.02 2.81 17.66
C PRO A 182 -10.75 1.80 16.78
N ALA A 183 -11.84 2.22 16.12
CA ALA A 183 -12.59 1.36 15.20
C ALA A 183 -11.74 0.95 13.98
N SER A 184 -10.98 1.89 13.41
CA SER A 184 -10.03 1.56 12.33
C SER A 184 -8.90 0.66 12.84
N ALA A 185 -8.43 0.89 14.07
CA ALA A 185 -7.40 0.04 14.67
C ALA A 185 -7.86 -1.42 14.80
N VAL A 186 -9.10 -1.65 15.25
CA VAL A 186 -9.70 -3.00 15.34
C VAL A 186 -9.88 -3.62 13.94
N LEU A 187 -10.42 -2.86 12.98
CA LEU A 187 -10.65 -3.35 11.61
C LEU A 187 -9.33 -3.76 10.93
N LEU A 188 -8.28 -2.98 11.16
CA LEU A 188 -6.98 -3.13 10.50
C LEU A 188 -6.00 -3.99 11.29
N ALA A 189 -6.37 -4.46 12.49
CA ALA A 189 -5.50 -5.29 13.31
C ALA A 189 -5.03 -6.51 12.53
N GLY A 190 -3.73 -6.79 12.59
CA GLY A 190 -3.13 -7.99 12.02
C GLY A 190 -3.51 -9.22 12.84
N GLU A 191 -3.53 -10.37 12.20
CA GLU A 191 -3.65 -11.66 12.85
C GLU A 191 -2.25 -12.24 13.12
N GLU A 192 -2.09 -12.99 14.20
CA GLU A 192 -0.81 -13.60 14.54
C GLU A 192 -0.35 -14.55 13.42
N GLY A 193 0.85 -14.33 12.88
CA GLY A 193 1.39 -15.10 11.76
C GLY A 193 0.82 -14.72 10.38
N GLU A 194 0.00 -13.67 10.28
CA GLU A 194 -0.56 -13.22 9.01
C GLU A 194 0.53 -12.69 8.06
N SER A 195 0.64 -13.31 6.89
CA SER A 195 1.52 -12.78 5.84
C SER A 195 0.93 -11.53 5.18
N GLN A 196 1.76 -10.73 4.48
CA GLN A 196 1.27 -9.56 3.75
C GLN A 196 0.25 -9.95 2.66
N SER A 197 0.41 -11.12 2.05
CA SER A 197 -0.54 -11.64 1.06
C SER A 197 -1.91 -11.88 1.69
N MET A 198 -1.97 -12.61 2.81
CA MET A 198 -3.21 -12.88 3.56
C MET A 198 -3.87 -11.57 4.02
N ARG A 199 -3.07 -10.61 4.48
CA ARG A 199 -3.54 -9.28 4.88
C ARG A 199 -4.16 -8.51 3.71
N ASN A 200 -3.53 -8.56 2.53
CA ASN A 200 -4.07 -7.93 1.33
C ASN A 200 -5.35 -8.62 0.84
N ASP A 201 -5.45 -9.94 0.99
CA ASP A 201 -6.67 -10.69 0.66
C ASP A 201 -7.85 -10.27 1.56
N ARG A 202 -7.57 -10.03 2.84
CA ARG A 202 -8.57 -9.62 3.84
C ARG A 202 -8.91 -8.13 3.78
N LEU A 203 -7.91 -7.25 3.67
CA LEU A 203 -8.08 -5.80 3.77
C LEU A 203 -8.04 -5.07 2.42
N GLY A 204 -7.59 -5.74 1.37
CA GLY A 204 -7.20 -5.10 0.11
C GLY A 204 -5.82 -4.43 0.20
N LEU A 205 -5.22 -4.17 -0.95
CA LEU A 205 -3.84 -3.66 -1.02
C LEU A 205 -3.61 -2.38 -0.19
N LEU A 206 -4.47 -1.37 -0.35
CA LEU A 206 -4.26 -0.06 0.27
C LEU A 206 -4.40 -0.10 1.80
N ALA A 207 -5.47 -0.71 2.30
CA ALA A 207 -5.67 -0.86 3.74
C ALA A 207 -4.68 -1.86 4.35
N GLY A 208 -4.28 -2.89 3.61
CA GLY A 208 -3.24 -3.85 4.00
C GLY A 208 -1.87 -3.20 4.15
N LEU A 209 -1.46 -2.35 3.19
CA LEU A 209 -0.21 -1.58 3.30
C LEU A 209 -0.26 -0.59 4.48
N TYR A 210 -1.38 0.09 4.66
CA TYR A 210 -1.53 1.02 5.79
C TYR A 210 -1.49 0.29 7.15
N SER A 211 -2.16 -0.85 7.26
CA SER A 211 -2.10 -1.73 8.45
C SER A 211 -0.66 -2.16 8.74
N ALA A 212 0.05 -2.67 7.73
CA ALA A 212 1.44 -3.08 7.85
C ALA A 212 2.37 -1.92 8.25
N ALA A 213 2.15 -0.72 7.69
CA ALA A 213 2.92 0.47 8.04
C ALA A 213 2.74 0.87 9.52
N ARG A 214 1.53 0.72 10.05
CA ARG A 214 1.27 0.99 11.48
C ARG A 214 1.97 -0.01 12.40
N GLU A 215 2.01 -1.28 12.01
CA GLU A 215 2.67 -2.34 12.80
C GLU A 215 4.18 -2.33 12.64
N SER A 216 4.69 -1.91 11.49
CA SER A 216 6.13 -1.82 11.22
C SER A 216 6.84 -0.74 12.05
N ALA A 217 6.10 0.18 12.63
CA ALA A 217 6.61 1.10 13.63
C ALA A 217 6.88 0.29 14.92
N MET A 218 8.07 -0.33 14.98
CA MET A 218 8.54 -1.00 16.19
C MET A 218 8.51 0.01 17.34
N ALA A 219 7.72 -0.28 18.38
CA ALA A 219 7.74 0.54 19.57
C ALA A 219 9.16 0.51 20.16
N GLU A 220 9.74 1.70 20.32
CA GLU A 220 11.03 1.83 20.99
C GLU A 220 10.87 1.31 22.43
N PRO A 221 11.68 0.30 22.86
CA PRO A 221 11.58 -0.20 24.23
C PRO A 221 11.83 0.93 25.23
N ASP A 222 11.09 0.97 26.34
CA ASP A 222 11.24 2.00 27.39
C ASP A 222 12.68 2.12 27.90
N SER A 223 13.47 1.05 27.79
CA SER A 223 14.88 0.99 28.18
C SER A 223 15.85 1.36 27.05
N TYR A 224 15.38 1.72 25.85
CA TYR A 224 16.24 2.07 24.72
C TYR A 224 16.75 3.52 24.89
N SER A 225 17.79 3.62 25.69
CA SER A 225 18.50 4.86 25.99
C SER A 225 19.99 4.57 26.13
N GLU A 226 20.84 5.58 26.04
CA GLU A 226 22.29 5.42 26.24
C GLU A 226 22.60 4.75 27.59
N ASP A 227 21.91 5.17 28.65
CA ASP A 227 22.05 4.57 29.98
C ASP A 227 21.52 3.14 30.05
N GLY A 228 20.45 2.83 29.35
CA GLY A 228 19.90 1.49 29.23
C GLY A 228 20.86 0.54 28.51
N MET A 229 21.41 0.96 27.39
CA MET A 229 22.40 0.20 26.64
C MET A 229 23.71 0.00 27.44
N ASN A 230 24.17 1.03 28.13
CA ASN A 230 25.35 0.92 29.00
C ASN A 230 25.14 -0.06 30.15
N ARG A 231 23.95 -0.11 30.76
CA ARG A 231 23.61 -1.11 31.79
C ARG A 231 23.67 -2.53 31.23
N ILE A 232 23.09 -2.77 30.05
CA ILE A 232 23.14 -4.09 29.39
C ILE A 232 24.59 -4.48 29.09
N LEU A 233 25.40 -3.56 28.56
CA LEU A 233 26.83 -3.80 28.31
C LEU A 233 27.61 -4.15 29.59
N LEU A 234 27.34 -3.48 30.70
CA LEU A 234 27.97 -3.78 31.98
C LEU A 234 27.55 -5.13 32.50
N GLN A 235 26.28 -5.52 32.39
CA GLN A 235 25.81 -6.87 32.74
C GLN A 235 26.50 -7.97 31.93
N LEU A 236 26.53 -7.83 30.59
CA LEU A 236 27.19 -8.78 29.71
C LEU A 236 28.68 -8.90 29.99
N ARG A 237 29.37 -7.82 30.33
CA ARG A 237 30.79 -7.85 30.76
C ARG A 237 30.97 -8.58 32.07
N ALA A 238 30.11 -8.32 33.05
CA ALA A 238 30.17 -9.01 34.36
C ALA A 238 29.91 -10.51 34.21
N GLU A 239 28.97 -10.91 33.36
CA GLU A 239 28.71 -12.33 33.03
C GLU A 239 29.90 -12.98 32.33
N ALA A 240 30.51 -12.28 31.36
CA ALA A 240 31.70 -12.77 30.65
C ALA A 240 32.91 -12.90 31.58
N GLU A 241 33.08 -12.00 32.56
CA GLU A 241 34.15 -12.10 33.58
C GLU A 241 33.93 -13.24 34.56
N GLN A 242 32.68 -13.59 34.89
CA GLN A 242 32.35 -14.74 35.75
C GLN A 242 32.51 -16.06 35.00
N SER A 243 32.42 -16.10 33.69
CA SER A 243 32.58 -17.27 32.83
C SER A 243 34.06 -17.58 32.53
N ALA A 244 35.01 -17.03 33.29
CA ALA A 244 36.44 -16.98 32.96
C ALA A 244 37.11 -18.35 32.85
N GLU A 245 36.90 -19.03 31.73
CA GLU A 245 37.97 -19.83 31.10
C GLU A 245 38.94 -18.88 30.42
N PRO A 246 40.26 -19.21 30.34
CA PRO A 246 41.23 -18.34 29.70
C PRO A 246 40.79 -18.03 28.26
N ALA A 247 40.49 -16.77 27.99
CA ALA A 247 39.91 -16.36 26.76
C ALA A 247 40.84 -16.62 25.56
N VAL A 248 40.71 -17.77 24.96
CA VAL A 248 41.17 -18.00 23.59
C VAL A 248 40.34 -17.07 22.73
N LYS A 249 40.97 -16.06 22.08
CA LYS A 249 40.30 -15.19 21.14
C LYS A 249 40.18 -15.93 19.80
N PRO A 250 39.08 -16.67 19.53
CA PRO A 250 38.92 -17.35 18.25
C PRO A 250 38.71 -16.35 17.15
N ASN A 251 39.14 -16.68 15.94
CA ASN A 251 38.70 -15.97 14.75
C ASN A 251 37.24 -16.37 14.50
N VAL A 252 36.32 -15.38 14.49
CA VAL A 252 34.90 -15.61 14.19
C VAL A 252 34.67 -15.25 12.73
N VAL A 253 34.20 -16.22 11.95
CA VAL A 253 33.77 -16.00 10.56
C VAL A 253 32.26 -16.17 10.53
N LEU A 254 31.53 -15.07 10.27
CA LEU A 254 30.10 -15.09 10.07
C LEU A 254 29.80 -15.24 8.58
N VAL A 255 29.17 -16.34 8.20
CA VAL A 255 28.68 -16.56 6.83
C VAL A 255 27.15 -16.40 6.83
N VAL A 256 26.65 -15.35 6.18
CA VAL A 256 25.23 -15.13 5.96
C VAL A 256 24.86 -15.60 4.56
N SER A 257 24.02 -16.64 4.46
CA SER A 257 23.55 -17.19 3.19
C SER A 257 22.05 -16.96 3.07
N GLU A 258 21.67 -15.82 2.52
CA GLU A 258 20.26 -15.37 2.43
C GLU A 258 19.37 -16.27 1.57
N SER A 259 19.97 -16.94 0.58
CA SER A 259 19.26 -17.78 -0.39
C SER A 259 19.44 -19.28 -0.12
N PHE A 260 20.07 -19.66 1.02
CA PHE A 260 20.24 -21.06 1.36
C PHE A 260 18.89 -21.67 1.77
N PHE A 261 18.56 -22.78 1.14
CA PHE A 261 17.38 -23.55 1.46
C PHE A 261 17.75 -25.03 1.51
N ASP A 262 17.31 -25.73 2.54
CA ASP A 262 17.46 -27.18 2.65
C ASP A 262 16.36 -27.88 1.81
N PRO A 263 16.70 -28.46 0.65
CA PRO A 263 15.70 -29.06 -0.24
C PRO A 263 15.03 -30.30 0.34
N THR A 264 15.60 -30.92 1.40
CA THR A 264 14.99 -32.08 2.06
C THR A 264 13.69 -31.71 2.81
N ARG A 265 13.47 -30.43 3.07
CA ARG A 265 12.25 -29.88 3.70
C ARG A 265 11.07 -29.69 2.71
N LEU A 266 11.28 -29.93 1.43
CA LEU A 266 10.20 -29.80 0.43
C LEU A 266 9.21 -30.96 0.58
N PRO A 267 7.92 -30.68 0.80
CA PRO A 267 6.90 -31.73 0.87
C PRO A 267 6.75 -32.44 -0.46
N GLY A 268 6.70 -33.77 -0.43
CA GLY A 268 6.50 -34.59 -1.65
C GLY A 268 7.74 -34.76 -2.52
N VAL A 269 8.91 -34.27 -2.11
CA VAL A 269 10.18 -34.49 -2.82
C VAL A 269 11.04 -35.49 -2.04
N SER A 270 11.61 -36.47 -2.76
CA SER A 270 12.58 -37.44 -2.19
C SER A 270 13.85 -37.40 -3.02
N PHE A 271 14.99 -37.52 -2.33
CA PHE A 271 16.30 -37.53 -2.95
C PHE A 271 16.95 -38.90 -2.83
N SER A 272 17.65 -39.34 -3.86
CA SER A 272 18.39 -40.60 -3.85
C SER A 272 19.65 -40.56 -2.97
N ALA A 273 20.16 -39.38 -2.69
CA ALA A 273 21.24 -39.10 -1.76
C ALA A 273 20.98 -37.70 -1.14
N ASP A 274 21.57 -37.46 0.03
CA ASP A 274 21.47 -36.15 0.68
C ASP A 274 22.02 -35.04 -0.21
N PRO A 275 21.21 -34.05 -0.60
CA PRO A 275 21.61 -32.94 -1.50
C PRO A 275 22.53 -31.93 -0.80
N VAL A 276 22.56 -31.86 0.53
CA VAL A 276 23.35 -30.90 1.33
C VAL A 276 24.06 -31.57 2.51
N PRO A 277 24.85 -32.65 2.29
CA PRO A 277 25.37 -33.50 3.35
C PRO A 277 26.28 -32.76 4.34
N ASN A 278 27.11 -31.85 3.87
CA ASN A 278 27.99 -31.07 4.75
C ASN A 278 27.20 -30.15 5.70
N PHE A 279 26.08 -29.61 5.25
CA PHE A 279 25.21 -28.81 6.09
C PHE A 279 24.57 -29.64 7.21
N HIS A 280 24.05 -30.84 6.87
CA HIS A 280 23.42 -31.71 7.85
C HIS A 280 24.44 -32.23 8.89
N ILE A 281 25.65 -32.62 8.45
CA ILE A 281 26.73 -33.01 9.37
C ILE A 281 27.09 -31.88 10.35
N LEU A 282 27.19 -30.64 9.86
CA LEU A 282 27.49 -29.47 10.71
C LEU A 282 26.33 -29.13 11.65
N ALA A 283 25.08 -29.21 11.19
CA ALA A 283 23.91 -28.94 12.00
C ALA A 283 23.71 -29.97 13.12
N GLU A 284 24.11 -31.25 12.88
CA GLU A 284 24.11 -32.30 13.92
C GLU A 284 25.24 -32.12 14.92
N ALA A 285 26.43 -31.72 14.47
CA ALA A 285 27.60 -31.56 15.32
C ALA A 285 27.56 -30.28 16.18
N PHE A 286 26.86 -29.27 15.72
CA PHE A 286 26.77 -27.93 16.36
C PHE A 286 25.31 -27.44 16.37
N PRO A 287 24.46 -28.01 17.25
CA PRO A 287 23.03 -27.70 17.33
C PRO A 287 22.74 -26.26 17.79
#